data_db413c059ade3bf63337e3f644d29b1c
#
_entry.id   db413c059ade3bf63337e3f644d29b1c
#
_cell.length_a   1.000
_cell.length_b   1.000
_cell.length_c   1.000
_cell.angle_alpha   90.00
_cell.angle_beta   90.00
_cell.angle_gamma   90.00
#
_symmetry.space_group_name_H-M   'P 1'
#
loop_
_entity.id
_entity.type
_entity.pdbx_description
1 polymer ?
#
loop_
_entity_poly.entity_id
_entity_poly.type
_entity_poly.pdbx_seq_one_letter_code
_entity_poly.pdbx_strand_id
1 'polypeptide(L)'
;MEKSRNNIDDMTLNVSVKNGIKYAKDNFRAAVRMLMPVSLVIAVVSAVAWGGNIGIVKTNYITYMPFHEVSMPFFLRYAAGLLIVLVAFMLWKGICFAVLQGDSDLKTKDKILAGLRYIQFCLLAFLVFGIVGAALIVASLKLSVWLWIAVGLYMIFITVPLFVAEYEYMIPDSNFRTSLRKGFKVLKEQWGRVFFRLLIVNAVAVLLFTVVLLPAASLMLGIYDNATAVSMENAPATPVFIYIMEFLFLALGMIASLCVVFFAMSEKKAFFEECNATAYLLAEEKAGKFAD
;
A
#
# COMPACT_ATOMS: atom_id res chain seq x y z
N MET A 1 32.59 -1.93 -22.83
CA MET A 1 31.21 -1.39 -22.73
C MET A 1 30.42 -1.99 -21.57
N GLU A 2 30.49 -3.27 -21.28
CA GLU A 2 29.75 -3.94 -20.19
C GLU A 2 30.17 -3.49 -18.78
N LYS A 3 31.47 -3.26 -18.55
CA LYS A 3 32.02 -2.77 -17.27
C LYS A 3 31.61 -1.34 -16.91
N SER A 4 31.30 -0.52 -17.92
CA SER A 4 30.80 0.86 -17.74
C SER A 4 29.32 0.88 -17.38
N ARG A 5 28.54 -0.10 -17.89
CA ARG A 5 27.11 -0.25 -17.58
C ARG A 5 26.86 -0.66 -16.14
N ASN A 6 27.64 -1.65 -15.64
CA ASN A 6 27.51 -2.10 -14.25
C ASN A 6 27.87 -1.01 -13.23
N ASN A 7 28.87 -0.14 -13.53
CA ASN A 7 29.20 0.99 -12.66
C ASN A 7 28.12 2.08 -12.65
N ILE A 8 27.41 2.28 -13.75
CA ILE A 8 26.30 3.25 -13.83
C ILE A 8 25.11 2.72 -13.03
N ASP A 9 24.81 1.42 -13.09
CA ASP A 9 23.69 0.82 -12.38
C ASP A 9 23.89 0.82 -10.85
N ASP A 10 25.12 0.55 -10.35
CA ASP A 10 25.45 0.64 -8.93
C ASP A 10 25.44 2.09 -8.40
N MET A 11 25.89 3.04 -9.21
CA MET A 11 25.89 4.47 -8.87
C MET A 11 24.46 5.02 -8.78
N THR A 12 23.56 4.61 -9.68
CA THR A 12 22.16 5.06 -9.72
C THR A 12 21.36 4.49 -8.55
N LEU A 13 21.60 3.25 -8.12
CA LEU A 13 20.92 2.64 -6.98
C LEU A 13 21.16 3.44 -5.68
N ASN A 14 22.41 3.76 -5.40
CA ASN A 14 22.83 4.53 -4.22
C ASN A 14 22.27 5.96 -4.21
N VAL A 15 22.24 6.60 -5.38
CA VAL A 15 21.73 7.98 -5.54
C VAL A 15 20.21 8.02 -5.29
N SER A 16 19.46 7.04 -5.82
CA SER A 16 18.02 6.99 -5.66
C SER A 16 17.60 6.76 -4.21
N VAL A 17 18.24 5.82 -3.49
CA VAL A 17 17.96 5.59 -2.06
C VAL A 17 18.24 6.84 -1.24
N LYS A 18 19.39 7.49 -1.48
CA LYS A 18 19.74 8.73 -0.79
C LYS A 18 18.73 9.85 -1.07
N ASN A 19 18.26 9.97 -2.30
CA ASN A 19 17.23 10.93 -2.69
C ASN A 19 15.87 10.59 -2.04
N GLY A 20 15.47 9.33 -1.98
CA GLY A 20 14.24 8.90 -1.31
C GLY A 20 14.23 9.25 0.17
N ILE A 21 15.34 8.98 0.89
CA ILE A 21 15.52 9.37 2.28
C ILE A 21 15.48 10.90 2.44
N LYS A 22 16.13 11.64 1.53
CA LYS A 22 16.10 13.09 1.52
C LYS A 22 14.67 13.61 1.34
N TYR A 23 13.93 13.13 0.35
CA TYR A 23 12.52 13.49 0.15
C TYR A 23 11.67 13.22 1.40
N ALA A 24 11.84 12.05 2.00
CA ALA A 24 11.13 11.71 3.23
C ALA A 24 11.46 12.71 4.34
N LYS A 25 12.75 13.00 4.57
CA LYS A 25 13.21 13.91 5.63
C LYS A 25 12.72 15.34 5.42
N ASP A 26 12.87 15.86 4.19
CA ASP A 26 12.51 17.24 3.87
C ASP A 26 10.99 17.48 3.99
N ASN A 27 10.18 16.47 3.66
CA ASN A 27 8.72 16.57 3.69
C ASN A 27 8.09 15.98 4.96
N PHE A 28 8.85 15.37 5.88
CA PHE A 28 8.31 14.64 7.02
C PHE A 28 7.43 15.51 7.93
N ARG A 29 7.88 16.73 8.25
CA ARG A 29 7.12 17.65 9.10
C ARG A 29 5.80 18.07 8.46
N ALA A 30 5.81 18.37 7.17
CA ALA A 30 4.60 18.69 6.40
C ALA A 30 3.68 17.47 6.33
N ALA A 31 4.25 16.29 6.06
CA ALA A 31 3.52 15.04 6.01
C ALA A 31 2.80 14.74 7.34
N VAL A 32 3.50 14.81 8.48
CA VAL A 32 2.88 14.60 9.80
C VAL A 32 1.73 15.58 10.02
N ARG A 33 1.94 16.88 9.79
CA ARG A 33 0.89 17.88 9.98
C ARG A 33 -0.34 17.64 9.10
N MET A 34 -0.14 17.25 7.84
CA MET A 34 -1.23 17.10 6.89
C MET A 34 -1.92 15.74 6.96
N LEU A 35 -1.16 14.68 7.21
CA LEU A 35 -1.64 13.31 7.17
C LEU A 35 -2.17 12.83 8.52
N MET A 36 -1.75 13.43 9.63
CA MET A 36 -2.10 12.99 10.99
C MET A 36 -3.61 12.85 11.22
N PRO A 37 -4.48 13.80 10.83
CA PRO A 37 -5.92 13.64 11.05
C PRO A 37 -6.50 12.40 10.36
N VAL A 38 -6.11 12.15 9.11
CA VAL A 38 -6.58 10.98 8.36
C VAL A 38 -5.92 9.70 8.91
N SER A 39 -4.66 9.77 9.33
CA SER A 39 -3.96 8.65 9.96
C SER A 39 -4.64 8.20 11.26
N LEU A 40 -5.11 9.15 12.09
CA LEU A 40 -5.87 8.85 13.30
C LEU A 40 -7.20 8.16 12.98
N VAL A 41 -7.93 8.62 11.96
CA VAL A 41 -9.17 7.94 11.52
C VAL A 41 -8.87 6.51 11.09
N ILE A 42 -7.85 6.29 10.26
CA ILE A 42 -7.44 4.96 9.83
C ILE A 42 -7.08 4.09 11.04
N ALA A 43 -6.27 4.61 11.96
CA ALA A 43 -5.81 3.87 13.13
C ALA A 43 -6.96 3.45 14.04
N VAL A 44 -7.85 4.38 14.39
CA VAL A 44 -8.99 4.12 15.29
C VAL A 44 -9.99 3.16 14.64
N VAL A 45 -10.38 3.40 13.39
CA VAL A 45 -11.35 2.53 12.70
C VAL A 45 -10.77 1.15 12.48
N SER A 46 -9.48 1.03 12.13
CA SER A 46 -8.82 -0.27 12.00
C SER A 46 -8.79 -1.02 13.33
N ALA A 47 -8.44 -0.34 14.44
CA ALA A 47 -8.41 -0.95 15.77
C ALA A 47 -9.79 -1.41 16.22
N VAL A 48 -10.85 -0.63 15.96
CA VAL A 48 -12.24 -1.03 16.25
C VAL A 48 -12.70 -2.20 15.37
N ALA A 49 -12.40 -2.18 14.07
CA ALA A 49 -12.75 -3.26 13.16
C ALA A 49 -12.03 -4.56 13.53
N TRP A 50 -10.76 -4.47 13.94
CA TRP A 50 -9.98 -5.62 14.37
C TRP A 50 -10.44 -6.17 15.73
N GLY A 51 -10.73 -5.31 16.69
CA GLY A 51 -11.32 -5.70 17.98
C GLY A 51 -12.67 -6.40 17.80
N GLY A 52 -13.44 -6.01 16.78
CA GLY A 52 -14.64 -6.74 16.36
C GLY A 52 -14.35 -8.18 15.95
N ASN A 53 -13.22 -8.44 15.25
CA ASN A 53 -12.81 -9.80 14.89
C ASN A 53 -12.55 -10.68 16.11
N ILE A 54 -11.95 -10.15 17.16
CA ILE A 54 -11.74 -10.89 18.41
C ILE A 54 -13.07 -11.34 19.00
N GLY A 55 -14.08 -10.49 18.96
CA GLY A 55 -15.43 -10.82 19.39
C GLY A 55 -16.03 -11.99 18.60
N ILE A 56 -15.87 -12.03 17.27
CA ILE A 56 -16.33 -13.16 16.45
C ILE A 56 -15.60 -14.44 16.81
N VAL A 57 -14.28 -14.38 16.83
CA VAL A 57 -13.44 -15.54 17.12
C VAL A 57 -13.80 -16.10 18.49
N LYS A 58 -13.95 -15.25 19.51
CA LYS A 58 -14.38 -15.63 20.84
C LYS A 58 -15.74 -16.31 20.81
N THR A 59 -16.74 -15.74 20.14
CA THR A 59 -18.09 -16.29 20.08
C THR A 59 -18.12 -17.63 19.35
N ASN A 60 -17.48 -17.73 18.19
CA ASN A 60 -17.46 -18.96 17.41
C ASN A 60 -16.67 -20.09 18.09
N TYR A 61 -15.58 -19.74 18.79
CA TYR A 61 -14.75 -20.71 19.49
C TYR A 61 -15.45 -21.27 20.74
N ILE A 62 -16.13 -20.43 21.51
CA ILE A 62 -16.86 -20.84 22.72
C ILE A 62 -18.09 -21.64 22.37
N THR A 63 -18.76 -21.33 21.26
CA THR A 63 -20.04 -21.99 20.89
C THR A 63 -19.88 -23.17 19.93
N TYR A 64 -18.64 -23.44 19.45
CA TYR A 64 -18.39 -24.43 18.38
C TYR A 64 -19.27 -24.22 17.14
N MET A 65 -19.75 -22.98 16.93
CA MET A 65 -20.61 -22.68 15.80
C MET A 65 -19.80 -22.53 14.51
N PRO A 66 -20.23 -23.15 13.41
CA PRO A 66 -19.60 -22.95 12.12
C PRO A 66 -19.70 -21.48 11.68
N PHE A 67 -18.70 -20.99 10.95
CA PHE A 67 -18.59 -19.60 10.48
C PHE A 67 -19.81 -19.05 9.72
N HIS A 68 -20.73 -19.89 9.28
CA HIS A 68 -21.96 -19.47 8.59
C HIS A 68 -23.00 -18.81 9.51
N GLU A 69 -22.84 -18.90 10.83
CA GLU A 69 -23.78 -18.30 11.80
C GLU A 69 -23.30 -16.94 12.34
N VAL A 70 -22.25 -16.37 11.74
CA VAL A 70 -21.86 -14.99 12.03
C VAL A 70 -23.04 -14.09 11.71
N SER A 71 -23.56 -13.39 12.71
CA SER A 71 -24.75 -12.55 12.53
C SER A 71 -24.52 -11.52 11.43
N MET A 72 -25.47 -11.39 10.49
CA MET A 72 -25.39 -10.43 9.38
C MET A 72 -25.07 -8.99 9.85
N PRO A 73 -25.62 -8.47 10.95
CA PRO A 73 -25.23 -7.15 11.48
C PRO A 73 -23.77 -7.03 11.82
N PHE A 74 -23.13 -8.10 12.30
CA PHE A 74 -21.71 -8.11 12.61
C PHE A 74 -20.88 -8.05 11.33
N PHE A 75 -21.18 -8.89 10.34
CA PHE A 75 -20.51 -8.86 9.02
C PHE A 75 -20.62 -7.50 8.36
N LEU A 76 -21.80 -6.87 8.39
CA LEU A 76 -22.03 -5.54 7.83
C LEU A 76 -21.19 -4.46 8.53
N ARG A 77 -21.07 -4.50 9.87
CA ARG A 77 -20.23 -3.55 10.63
C ARG A 77 -18.77 -3.69 10.26
N TYR A 78 -18.30 -4.93 10.15
CA TYR A 78 -16.92 -5.21 9.76
C TYR A 78 -16.63 -4.77 8.33
N ALA A 79 -17.50 -5.09 7.38
CA ALA A 79 -17.38 -4.67 5.99
C ALA A 79 -17.42 -3.14 5.86
N ALA A 80 -18.30 -2.46 6.60
CA ALA A 80 -18.33 -1.00 6.63
C ALA A 80 -17.03 -0.40 7.20
N GLY A 81 -16.51 -0.97 8.29
CA GLY A 81 -15.21 -0.54 8.85
C GLY A 81 -14.07 -0.68 7.86
N LEU A 82 -13.97 -1.82 7.17
CA LEU A 82 -12.97 -2.04 6.12
C LEU A 82 -13.12 -1.05 4.96
N LEU A 83 -14.35 -0.78 4.53
CA LEU A 83 -14.62 0.19 3.47
C LEU A 83 -14.18 1.61 3.88
N ILE A 84 -14.48 2.03 5.11
CA ILE A 84 -14.04 3.33 5.63
C ILE A 84 -12.51 3.40 5.66
N VAL A 85 -11.83 2.36 6.15
CA VAL A 85 -10.36 2.30 6.17
C VAL A 85 -9.79 2.36 4.76
N LEU A 86 -10.36 1.64 3.80
CA LEU A 86 -9.93 1.64 2.41
C LEU A 86 -10.04 3.04 1.78
N VAL A 87 -11.20 3.68 1.93
CA VAL A 87 -11.42 5.03 1.41
C VAL A 87 -10.50 6.04 2.09
N ALA A 88 -10.38 5.98 3.43
CA ALA A 88 -9.48 6.86 4.17
C ALA A 88 -8.02 6.66 3.77
N PHE A 89 -7.58 5.42 3.52
CA PHE A 89 -6.24 5.12 3.04
C PHE A 89 -5.99 5.65 1.63
N MET A 90 -6.97 5.56 0.73
CA MET A 90 -6.87 6.16 -0.60
C MET A 90 -6.76 7.69 -0.53
N LEU A 91 -7.56 8.34 0.33
CA LEU A 91 -7.45 9.78 0.58
C LEU A 91 -6.08 10.14 1.13
N TRP A 92 -5.60 9.36 2.11
CA TRP A 92 -4.28 9.51 2.71
C TRP A 92 -3.16 9.43 1.66
N LYS A 93 -3.20 8.42 0.79
CA LYS A 93 -2.23 8.28 -0.31
C LYS A 93 -2.27 9.48 -1.27
N GLY A 94 -3.44 9.96 -1.65
CA GLY A 94 -3.57 11.14 -2.51
C GLY A 94 -2.93 12.39 -1.89
N ILE A 95 -3.18 12.64 -0.59
CA ILE A 95 -2.55 13.74 0.14
C ILE A 95 -1.03 13.53 0.21
N CYS A 96 -0.58 12.30 0.45
CA CYS A 96 0.84 11.95 0.48
C CYS A 96 1.54 12.28 -0.86
N PHE A 97 0.92 11.98 -2.00
CA PHE A 97 1.43 12.38 -3.32
C PHE A 97 1.59 13.89 -3.44
N ALA A 98 0.60 14.67 -3.03
CA ALA A 98 0.65 16.13 -3.09
C ALA A 98 1.78 16.67 -2.20
N VAL A 99 1.92 16.18 -0.97
CA VAL A 99 3.04 16.53 -0.08
C VAL A 99 4.40 16.23 -0.72
N LEU A 100 4.55 15.06 -1.33
CA LEU A 100 5.78 14.65 -1.99
C LEU A 100 6.08 15.46 -3.28
N GLN A 101 5.08 16.12 -3.86
CA GLN A 101 5.27 17.04 -4.98
C GLN A 101 5.73 18.44 -4.56
N GLY A 102 5.86 18.69 -3.27
CA GLY A 102 6.37 19.95 -2.71
C GLY A 102 5.27 20.88 -2.15
N ASP A 103 4.03 20.45 -2.15
CA ASP A 103 2.92 21.22 -1.58
C ASP A 103 2.91 21.14 -0.06
N SER A 104 3.71 22.01 0.59
CA SER A 104 3.88 21.98 2.05
C SER A 104 2.70 22.56 2.85
N ASP A 105 1.80 23.32 2.24
CA ASP A 105 0.71 24.05 2.89
C ASP A 105 -0.64 23.95 2.14
N LEU A 106 -1.04 22.74 1.80
CA LEU A 106 -2.32 22.47 1.14
C LEU A 106 -3.51 22.92 2.01
N LYS A 107 -4.42 23.68 1.42
CA LYS A 107 -5.73 23.96 2.01
C LYS A 107 -6.56 22.67 2.09
N THR A 108 -7.53 22.62 2.98
CA THR A 108 -8.40 21.45 3.16
C THR A 108 -9.07 21.01 1.85
N LYS A 109 -9.49 21.96 1.00
CA LYS A 109 -10.09 21.67 -0.30
C LYS A 109 -9.12 20.93 -1.22
N ASP A 110 -7.85 21.35 -1.26
CA ASP A 110 -6.83 20.78 -2.16
C ASP A 110 -6.44 19.38 -1.69
N LYS A 111 -6.40 19.15 -0.36
CA LYS A 111 -6.20 17.81 0.23
C LYS A 111 -7.30 16.84 -0.20
N ILE A 112 -8.55 17.26 -0.11
CA ILE A 112 -9.70 16.43 -0.53
C ILE A 112 -9.61 16.17 -2.03
N LEU A 113 -9.28 17.18 -2.83
CA LEU A 113 -9.16 17.04 -4.28
C LEU A 113 -8.03 16.05 -4.66
N ALA A 114 -6.87 16.15 -4.02
CA ALA A 114 -5.77 15.18 -4.22
C ALA A 114 -6.19 13.75 -3.85
N GLY A 115 -6.88 13.59 -2.73
CA GLY A 115 -7.43 12.31 -2.31
C GLY A 115 -8.46 11.74 -3.30
N LEU A 116 -9.39 12.56 -3.75
CA LEU A 116 -10.42 12.17 -4.74
C LEU A 116 -9.79 11.80 -6.08
N ARG A 117 -8.74 12.53 -6.51
CA ARG A 117 -7.99 12.20 -7.73
C ARG A 117 -7.33 10.81 -7.62
N TYR A 118 -6.78 10.49 -6.44
CA TYR A 118 -6.23 9.16 -6.21
C TYR A 118 -7.30 8.06 -6.22
N ILE A 119 -8.46 8.31 -5.60
CA ILE A 119 -9.61 7.38 -5.66
C ILE A 119 -10.03 7.16 -7.12
N GLN A 120 -10.12 8.24 -7.90
CA GLN A 120 -10.45 8.15 -9.33
C GLN A 120 -9.43 7.28 -10.09
N PHE A 121 -8.13 7.45 -9.82
CA PHE A 121 -7.09 6.59 -10.40
C PHE A 121 -7.32 5.11 -10.04
N CYS A 122 -7.55 4.81 -8.77
CA CYS A 122 -7.81 3.44 -8.32
C CYS A 122 -9.03 2.81 -8.98
N LEU A 123 -10.12 3.57 -9.10
CA LEU A 123 -11.34 3.09 -9.78
C LEU A 123 -11.09 2.80 -11.26
N LEU A 124 -10.41 3.69 -11.98
CA LEU A 124 -10.07 3.49 -13.38
C LEU A 124 -9.11 2.32 -13.58
N ALA A 125 -8.10 2.18 -12.72
CA ALA A 125 -7.19 1.04 -12.74
C ALA A 125 -7.92 -0.28 -12.45
N PHE A 126 -8.86 -0.27 -11.50
CA PHE A 126 -9.70 -1.43 -11.21
C PHE A 126 -10.59 -1.81 -12.39
N LEU A 127 -11.22 -0.86 -13.06
CA LEU A 127 -12.04 -1.12 -14.24
C LEU A 127 -11.23 -1.72 -15.40
N VAL A 128 -9.98 -1.27 -15.59
CA VAL A 128 -9.15 -1.74 -16.71
C VAL A 128 -8.47 -3.07 -16.39
N PHE A 129 -7.93 -3.23 -15.18
CA PHE A 129 -7.10 -4.38 -14.81
C PHE A 129 -7.73 -5.28 -13.76
N GLY A 130 -8.48 -4.72 -12.81
CA GLY A 130 -9.05 -5.44 -11.69
C GLY A 130 -10.11 -6.45 -12.13
N ILE A 131 -10.92 -6.12 -13.13
CA ILE A 131 -11.95 -7.02 -13.67
C ILE A 131 -11.29 -8.26 -14.31
N VAL A 132 -10.22 -8.06 -15.08
CA VAL A 132 -9.48 -9.17 -15.70
C VAL A 132 -8.80 -10.02 -14.63
N GLY A 133 -8.17 -9.38 -13.64
CA GLY A 133 -7.57 -10.07 -12.50
C GLY A 133 -8.59 -10.88 -11.69
N ALA A 134 -9.75 -10.30 -11.39
CA ALA A 134 -10.83 -10.99 -10.69
C ALA A 134 -11.35 -12.20 -11.49
N ALA A 135 -11.53 -12.05 -12.79
CA ALA A 135 -11.94 -13.15 -13.65
C ALA A 135 -10.91 -14.29 -13.65
N LEU A 136 -9.61 -13.98 -13.72
CA LEU A 136 -8.53 -14.97 -13.63
C LEU A 136 -8.52 -15.68 -12.26
N ILE A 137 -8.72 -14.94 -11.15
CA ILE A 137 -8.80 -15.52 -9.81
C ILE A 137 -9.99 -16.49 -9.71
N VAL A 138 -11.18 -16.08 -10.15
CA VAL A 138 -12.37 -16.93 -10.13
C VAL A 138 -12.16 -18.18 -11.00
N ALA A 139 -11.54 -18.02 -12.17
CA ALA A 139 -11.20 -19.15 -13.02
C ALA A 139 -10.21 -20.11 -12.37
N SER A 140 -9.18 -19.59 -11.68
CA SER A 140 -8.19 -20.41 -10.96
C SER A 140 -8.80 -21.23 -9.84
N LEU A 141 -9.77 -20.66 -9.12
CA LEU A 141 -10.49 -21.35 -8.04
C LEU A 141 -11.38 -22.48 -8.55
N LYS A 142 -11.95 -22.34 -9.76
CA LYS A 142 -12.95 -23.27 -10.29
C LYS A 142 -12.37 -24.30 -11.25
N LEU A 143 -11.36 -23.95 -12.04
CA LEU A 143 -10.91 -24.76 -13.16
C LEU A 143 -9.60 -25.50 -12.89
N SER A 144 -8.56 -24.85 -12.40
CA SER A 144 -7.26 -25.48 -12.21
C SER A 144 -6.33 -24.66 -11.32
N VAL A 145 -5.60 -25.36 -10.44
CA VAL A 145 -4.52 -24.78 -9.61
C VAL A 145 -3.43 -24.13 -10.46
N TRP A 146 -3.15 -24.65 -11.67
CA TRP A 146 -2.14 -24.09 -12.56
C TRP A 146 -2.46 -22.69 -13.06
N LEU A 147 -3.72 -22.27 -13.06
CA LEU A 147 -4.11 -20.90 -13.40
C LEU A 147 -3.62 -19.86 -12.39
N TRP A 148 -3.24 -20.26 -11.17
CA TRP A 148 -2.59 -19.36 -10.22
C TRP A 148 -1.24 -18.83 -10.73
N ILE A 149 -0.54 -19.60 -11.56
CA ILE A 149 0.66 -19.12 -12.25
C ILE A 149 0.30 -17.96 -13.18
N ALA A 150 -0.79 -18.11 -13.96
CA ALA A 150 -1.26 -17.04 -14.83
C ALA A 150 -1.68 -15.79 -14.06
N VAL A 151 -2.34 -15.94 -12.89
CA VAL A 151 -2.65 -14.83 -11.99
C VAL A 151 -1.36 -14.14 -11.52
N GLY A 152 -0.37 -14.90 -11.07
CA GLY A 152 0.93 -14.36 -10.65
C GLY A 152 1.64 -13.60 -11.76
N LEU A 153 1.73 -14.18 -12.96
CA LEU A 153 2.34 -13.53 -14.13
C LEU A 153 1.59 -12.25 -14.52
N TYR A 154 0.27 -12.28 -14.50
CA TYR A 154 -0.56 -11.11 -14.75
C TYR A 154 -0.28 -9.98 -13.75
N MET A 155 -0.25 -10.29 -12.44
CA MET A 155 0.03 -9.31 -11.39
C MET A 155 1.44 -8.71 -11.54
N ILE A 156 2.45 -9.54 -11.83
CA ILE A 156 3.82 -9.09 -12.09
C ILE A 156 3.85 -8.15 -13.30
N PHE A 157 3.17 -8.52 -14.39
CA PHE A 157 3.16 -7.73 -15.62
C PHE A 157 2.53 -6.35 -15.43
N ILE A 158 1.41 -6.24 -14.72
CA ILE A 158 0.70 -4.97 -14.53
C ILE A 158 1.32 -4.06 -13.46
N THR A 159 2.16 -4.59 -12.56
CA THR A 159 2.76 -3.82 -11.45
C THR A 159 3.59 -2.65 -11.96
N VAL A 160 4.42 -2.84 -12.98
CA VAL A 160 5.30 -1.81 -13.52
C VAL A 160 4.53 -0.68 -14.20
N PRO A 161 3.62 -0.95 -15.18
CA PRO A 161 2.86 0.13 -15.81
C PRO A 161 1.94 0.86 -14.84
N LEU A 162 1.34 0.16 -13.86
CA LEU A 162 0.51 0.81 -12.86
C LEU A 162 1.32 1.72 -11.93
N PHE A 163 2.52 1.30 -11.52
CA PHE A 163 3.41 2.14 -10.72
C PHE A 163 3.71 3.47 -11.42
N VAL A 164 4.14 3.43 -12.67
CA VAL A 164 4.46 4.64 -13.43
C VAL A 164 3.22 5.48 -13.69
N ALA A 165 2.09 4.82 -14.04
CA ALA A 165 0.83 5.50 -14.28
C ALA A 165 0.29 6.18 -13.01
N GLU A 166 0.45 5.58 -11.82
CA GLU A 166 0.06 6.13 -10.52
C GLU A 166 0.77 7.48 -10.27
N TYR A 167 2.09 7.51 -10.40
CA TYR A 167 2.87 8.73 -10.19
C TYR A 167 2.60 9.81 -11.24
N GLU A 168 2.52 9.40 -12.51
CA GLU A 168 2.23 10.33 -13.60
C GLU A 168 0.82 10.92 -13.52
N TYR A 169 -0.19 10.11 -13.15
CA TYR A 169 -1.56 10.57 -13.02
C TYR A 169 -1.73 11.61 -11.91
N MET A 170 -0.93 11.51 -10.85
CA MET A 170 -0.98 12.47 -9.74
C MET A 170 -0.34 13.82 -10.07
N ILE A 171 0.43 13.93 -11.18
CA ILE A 171 0.92 15.23 -11.67
C ILE A 171 -0.28 16.07 -12.19
N PRO A 172 -0.38 17.37 -11.83
CA PRO A 172 -1.42 18.24 -12.37
C PRO A 172 -1.53 18.15 -13.90
N ASP A 173 -2.75 18.27 -14.44
CA ASP A 173 -3.07 18.24 -15.87
C ASP A 173 -2.83 16.92 -16.62
N SER A 174 -2.34 15.87 -15.96
CA SER A 174 -2.24 14.56 -16.58
C SER A 174 -3.57 13.81 -16.56
N ASN A 175 -3.82 12.98 -17.56
CA ASN A 175 -5.02 12.14 -17.63
C ASN A 175 -4.65 10.64 -17.60
N PHE A 176 -5.61 9.78 -17.24
CA PHE A 176 -5.39 8.35 -17.05
C PHE A 176 -4.81 7.66 -18.29
N ARG A 177 -5.31 8.00 -19.49
CA ARG A 177 -4.86 7.38 -20.74
C ARG A 177 -3.40 7.68 -21.05
N THR A 178 -2.98 8.94 -20.87
CA THR A 178 -1.58 9.35 -21.11
C THR A 178 -0.65 8.75 -20.06
N SER A 179 -1.06 8.74 -18.79
CA SER A 179 -0.30 8.14 -17.70
C SER A 179 -0.09 6.64 -17.91
N LEU A 180 -1.14 5.93 -18.31
CA LEU A 180 -1.07 4.52 -18.62
C LEU A 180 -0.17 4.22 -19.83
N ARG A 181 -0.27 5.05 -20.89
CA ARG A 181 0.61 4.92 -22.08
C ARG A 181 2.08 5.10 -21.72
N LYS A 182 2.42 6.07 -20.86
CA LYS A 182 3.78 6.22 -20.33
C LYS A 182 4.21 5.00 -19.53
N GLY A 183 3.35 4.46 -18.67
CA GLY A 183 3.61 3.24 -17.92
C GLY A 183 3.96 2.05 -18.80
N PHE A 184 3.21 1.83 -19.87
CA PHE A 184 3.50 0.76 -20.83
C PHE A 184 4.78 1.02 -21.65
N LYS A 185 5.13 2.28 -21.90
CA LYS A 185 6.40 2.60 -22.55
C LYS A 185 7.58 2.23 -21.65
N VAL A 186 7.53 2.59 -20.38
CA VAL A 186 8.56 2.20 -19.40
C VAL A 186 8.62 0.68 -19.21
N LEU A 187 7.46 -0.02 -19.22
CA LEU A 187 7.40 -1.48 -19.21
C LEU A 187 8.25 -2.08 -20.34
N LYS A 188 8.15 -1.54 -21.56
CA LYS A 188 8.87 -2.06 -22.74
C LYS A 188 10.38 -1.82 -22.65
N GLU A 189 10.79 -0.71 -22.07
CA GLU A 189 12.20 -0.26 -22.10
C GLU A 189 12.98 -0.66 -20.83
N GLN A 190 12.35 -0.67 -19.65
CA GLN A 190 13.06 -0.78 -18.37
C GLN A 190 12.34 -1.74 -17.37
N TRP A 191 11.53 -2.67 -17.85
CA TRP A 191 10.68 -3.50 -16.99
C TRP A 191 11.44 -4.19 -15.85
N GLY A 192 12.53 -4.87 -16.14
CA GLY A 192 13.29 -5.63 -15.14
C GLY A 192 13.81 -4.73 -14.02
N ARG A 193 14.42 -3.59 -14.38
CA ARG A 193 14.95 -2.63 -13.41
C ARG A 193 13.85 -2.09 -12.50
N VAL A 194 12.72 -1.68 -13.06
CA VAL A 194 11.59 -1.13 -12.30
C VAL A 194 10.98 -2.21 -11.42
N PHE A 195 10.77 -3.40 -11.95
CA PHE A 195 10.19 -4.51 -11.20
C PHE A 195 11.03 -4.91 -9.99
N PHE A 196 12.34 -5.15 -10.16
CA PHE A 196 13.21 -5.54 -9.05
C PHE A 196 13.32 -4.45 -8.00
N ARG A 197 13.36 -3.17 -8.40
CA ARG A 197 13.37 -2.07 -7.46
C ARG A 197 12.09 -2.01 -6.64
N LEU A 198 10.93 -2.12 -7.27
CA LEU A 198 9.65 -2.16 -6.58
C LEU A 198 9.55 -3.37 -5.65
N LEU A 199 10.07 -4.52 -6.07
CA LEU A 199 10.09 -5.73 -5.25
C LEU A 199 10.89 -5.49 -3.95
N ILE A 200 12.10 -4.93 -4.06
CA ILE A 200 12.95 -4.64 -2.89
C ILE A 200 12.27 -3.62 -1.97
N VAL A 201 11.78 -2.50 -2.49
CA VAL A 201 11.13 -1.46 -1.67
C VAL A 201 9.89 -2.01 -0.95
N ASN A 202 9.08 -2.80 -1.66
CA ASN A 202 7.90 -3.42 -1.06
C ASN A 202 8.27 -4.51 -0.05
N ALA A 203 9.29 -5.33 -0.31
CA ALA A 203 9.75 -6.36 0.63
C ALA A 203 10.25 -5.74 1.95
N VAL A 204 11.05 -4.68 1.87
CA VAL A 204 11.51 -3.93 3.05
C VAL A 204 10.33 -3.29 3.78
N ALA A 205 9.38 -2.69 3.06
CA ALA A 205 8.20 -2.10 3.67
C ALA A 205 7.33 -3.15 4.39
N VAL A 206 7.11 -4.32 3.80
CA VAL A 206 6.37 -5.44 4.41
C VAL A 206 7.08 -5.94 5.66
N LEU A 207 8.41 -6.10 5.62
CA LEU A 207 9.19 -6.53 6.77
C LEU A 207 9.06 -5.53 7.93
N LEU A 208 9.23 -4.23 7.68
CA LEU A 208 9.07 -3.19 8.67
C LEU A 208 7.62 -3.14 9.22
N PHE A 209 6.64 -3.29 8.35
CA PHE A 209 5.22 -3.35 8.71
C PHE A 209 4.94 -4.52 9.67
N THR A 210 5.50 -5.71 9.37
CA THR A 210 5.37 -6.89 10.22
C THR A 210 5.98 -6.64 11.61
N VAL A 211 7.19 -6.08 11.66
CA VAL A 211 7.87 -5.77 12.94
C VAL A 211 7.05 -4.77 13.79
N VAL A 212 6.50 -3.73 13.15
CA VAL A 212 5.72 -2.69 13.83
C VAL A 212 4.40 -3.24 14.39
N LEU A 213 3.75 -4.18 13.71
CA LEU A 213 2.49 -4.79 14.15
C LEU A 213 2.69 -5.99 15.08
N LEU A 214 3.91 -6.50 15.23
CA LEU A 214 4.20 -7.68 16.05
C LEU A 214 3.66 -7.57 17.49
N PRO A 215 3.81 -6.43 18.23
CA PRO A 215 3.29 -6.31 19.59
C PRO A 215 1.77 -6.48 19.66
N ALA A 216 1.03 -5.88 18.72
CA ALA A 216 -0.43 -6.01 18.65
C ALA A 216 -0.83 -7.46 18.31
N ALA A 217 -0.15 -8.09 17.35
CA ALA A 217 -0.41 -9.47 16.98
C ALA A 217 -0.14 -10.44 18.16
N SER A 218 0.92 -10.21 18.92
CA SER A 218 1.26 -11.03 20.09
C SER A 218 0.19 -10.92 21.21
N LEU A 219 -0.30 -9.70 21.47
CA LEU A 219 -1.40 -9.50 22.44
C LEU A 219 -2.68 -10.18 21.98
N MET A 220 -3.02 -10.06 20.69
CA MET A 220 -4.20 -10.71 20.11
C MET A 220 -4.13 -12.22 20.25
N LEU A 221 -3.00 -12.85 19.98
CA LEU A 221 -2.80 -14.28 20.17
C LEU A 221 -2.99 -14.66 21.64
N GLY A 222 -2.41 -13.90 22.59
CA GLY A 222 -2.58 -14.13 24.02
C GLY A 222 -4.04 -14.02 24.48
N ILE A 223 -4.80 -13.06 23.97
CA ILE A 223 -6.24 -12.93 24.25
C ILE A 223 -7.01 -14.14 23.69
N TYR A 224 -6.67 -14.58 22.49
CA TYR A 224 -7.28 -15.73 21.85
C TYR A 224 -7.03 -17.01 22.64
N ASP A 225 -5.76 -17.28 23.02
CA ASP A 225 -5.38 -18.45 23.80
C ASP A 225 -6.08 -18.45 25.18
N ASN A 226 -6.13 -17.29 25.84
CA ASN A 226 -6.85 -17.17 27.11
C ASN A 226 -8.36 -17.38 26.96
N ALA A 227 -8.97 -16.86 25.88
CA ALA A 227 -10.40 -17.09 25.61
C ALA A 227 -10.72 -18.58 25.44
N THR A 228 -9.80 -19.33 24.82
CA THR A 228 -9.89 -20.79 24.71
C THR A 228 -9.83 -21.47 26.08
N ALA A 229 -8.83 -21.09 26.89
CA ALA A 229 -8.66 -21.64 28.25
C ALA A 229 -9.86 -21.33 29.17
N VAL A 230 -10.42 -20.12 29.06
CA VAL A 230 -11.65 -19.73 29.79
C VAL A 230 -12.85 -20.57 29.37
N SER A 231 -12.99 -20.90 28.07
CA SER A 231 -14.07 -21.75 27.58
C SER A 231 -14.03 -23.20 28.12
N MET A 232 -12.84 -23.63 28.51
CA MET A 232 -12.57 -24.94 29.11
C MET A 232 -12.54 -24.89 30.64
N GLU A 233 -12.96 -23.77 31.26
CA GLU A 233 -12.91 -23.53 32.71
C GLU A 233 -11.52 -23.62 33.37
N ASN A 234 -10.47 -23.51 32.55
CA ASN A 234 -9.09 -23.67 32.98
C ASN A 234 -8.37 -22.35 33.31
N ALA A 235 -9.01 -21.19 33.04
CA ALA A 235 -8.41 -19.89 33.25
C ALA A 235 -9.44 -18.80 33.59
N PRO A 236 -9.05 -17.73 34.31
CA PRO A 236 -9.91 -16.59 34.54
C PRO A 236 -10.10 -15.76 33.25
N ALA A 237 -11.20 -15.01 33.18
CA ALA A 237 -11.48 -14.12 32.06
C ALA A 237 -10.36 -13.08 31.86
N THR A 238 -10.04 -12.77 30.61
CA THR A 238 -9.03 -11.75 30.27
C THR A 238 -9.43 -10.40 30.87
N PRO A 239 -8.56 -9.75 31.66
CA PRO A 239 -8.82 -8.43 32.24
C PRO A 239 -9.07 -7.36 31.16
N VAL A 240 -9.98 -6.43 31.45
CA VAL A 240 -10.38 -5.36 30.51
C VAL A 240 -9.20 -4.51 30.05
N PHE A 241 -8.22 -4.26 30.93
CA PHE A 241 -7.07 -3.46 30.59
C PHE A 241 -6.23 -4.05 29.45
N ILE A 242 -6.21 -5.39 29.28
CA ILE A 242 -5.48 -6.05 28.17
C ILE A 242 -6.15 -5.72 26.83
N TYR A 243 -7.49 -5.66 26.76
CA TYR A 243 -8.20 -5.22 25.54
C TYR A 243 -7.91 -3.75 25.23
N ILE A 244 -7.79 -2.90 26.26
CA ILE A 244 -7.40 -1.49 26.07
C ILE A 244 -5.98 -1.40 25.53
N MET A 245 -5.05 -2.18 26.08
CA MET A 245 -3.66 -2.22 25.60
C MET A 245 -3.57 -2.70 24.16
N GLU A 246 -4.32 -3.74 23.81
CA GLU A 246 -4.38 -4.23 22.42
C GLU A 246 -4.89 -3.14 21.46
N PHE A 247 -5.99 -2.46 21.80
CA PHE A 247 -6.50 -1.35 21.02
C PHE A 247 -5.43 -0.26 20.81
N LEU A 248 -4.72 0.13 21.87
CA LEU A 248 -3.66 1.13 21.81
C LEU A 248 -2.49 0.66 20.93
N PHE A 249 -2.04 -0.59 21.07
CA PHE A 249 -0.95 -1.11 20.24
C PHE A 249 -1.35 -1.24 18.77
N LEU A 250 -2.60 -1.62 18.49
CA LEU A 250 -3.12 -1.63 17.12
C LEU A 250 -3.15 -0.21 16.53
N ALA A 251 -3.68 0.76 17.25
CA ALA A 251 -3.76 2.13 16.78
C ALA A 251 -2.36 2.74 16.54
N LEU A 252 -1.44 2.57 17.48
CA LEU A 252 -0.05 3.03 17.35
C LEU A 252 0.68 2.29 16.22
N GLY A 253 0.50 0.97 16.13
CA GLY A 253 1.05 0.15 15.06
C GLY A 253 0.56 0.59 13.68
N MET A 254 -0.72 0.95 13.53
CA MET A 254 -1.26 1.48 12.29
C MET A 254 -0.65 2.84 11.93
N ILE A 255 -0.49 3.75 12.89
CA ILE A 255 0.17 5.05 12.65
C ILE A 255 1.63 4.83 12.20
N ALA A 256 2.37 3.99 12.89
CA ALA A 256 3.75 3.67 12.52
C ALA A 256 3.83 2.97 11.14
N SER A 257 2.87 2.11 10.82
CA SER A 257 2.76 1.49 9.49
C SER A 257 2.52 2.51 8.38
N LEU A 258 1.70 3.54 8.63
CA LEU A 258 1.52 4.65 7.69
C LEU A 258 2.80 5.46 7.48
N CYS A 259 3.63 5.62 8.53
CA CYS A 259 4.97 6.20 8.37
C CYS A 259 5.86 5.34 7.46
N VAL A 260 5.85 4.01 7.61
CA VAL A 260 6.58 3.09 6.71
C VAL A 260 6.10 3.25 5.26
N VAL A 261 4.79 3.34 5.04
CA VAL A 261 4.21 3.59 3.70
C VAL A 261 4.69 4.92 3.14
N PHE A 262 4.74 5.98 3.96
CA PHE A 262 5.24 7.29 3.53
C PHE A 262 6.71 7.22 3.07
N PHE A 263 7.59 6.55 3.81
CA PHE A 263 8.98 6.34 3.42
C PHE A 263 9.08 5.52 2.11
N ALA A 264 8.29 4.46 1.98
CA ALA A 264 8.25 3.67 0.76
C ALA A 264 7.77 4.48 -0.46
N MET A 265 6.78 5.36 -0.28
CA MET A 265 6.31 6.27 -1.34
C MET A 265 7.36 7.31 -1.71
N SER A 266 8.11 7.84 -0.74
CA SER A 266 9.20 8.79 -0.97
C SER A 266 10.32 8.15 -1.81
N GLU A 267 10.68 6.91 -1.51
CA GLU A 267 11.66 6.14 -2.27
C GLU A 267 11.17 5.86 -3.70
N LYS A 268 9.92 5.46 -3.85
CA LYS A 268 9.29 5.22 -5.15
C LYS A 268 9.22 6.50 -5.99
N LYS A 269 8.98 7.66 -5.37
CA LYS A 269 9.01 8.95 -6.05
C LYS A 269 10.39 9.28 -6.59
N ALA A 270 11.43 9.17 -5.77
CA ALA A 270 12.81 9.40 -6.20
C ALA A 270 13.18 8.51 -7.40
N PHE A 271 12.77 7.25 -7.35
CA PHE A 271 12.99 6.30 -8.42
C PHE A 271 12.20 6.65 -9.70
N PHE A 272 10.95 7.10 -9.56
CA PHE A 272 10.14 7.56 -10.69
C PHE A 272 10.79 8.75 -11.41
N GLU A 273 11.31 9.72 -10.68
CA GLU A 273 12.03 10.88 -11.25
C GLU A 273 13.31 10.45 -11.98
N GLU A 274 14.05 9.50 -11.43
CA GLU A 274 15.23 8.90 -12.08
C GLU A 274 14.86 8.20 -13.40
N CYS A 275 13.76 7.41 -13.42
CA CYS A 275 13.28 6.76 -14.65
C CYS A 275 12.91 7.77 -15.73
N ASN A 276 12.27 8.88 -15.36
CA ASN A 276 11.93 9.95 -16.30
C ASN A 276 13.16 10.66 -16.84
N ALA A 277 14.14 10.98 -15.99
CA ALA A 277 15.41 11.60 -16.43
C ALA A 277 16.17 10.68 -17.39
N THR A 278 16.24 9.38 -17.10
CA THR A 278 16.89 8.40 -17.98
C THR A 278 16.16 8.27 -19.33
N ALA A 279 14.83 8.28 -19.32
CA ALA A 279 14.04 8.22 -20.55
C ALA A 279 14.25 9.46 -21.43
N TYR A 280 14.44 10.64 -20.82
CA TYR A 280 14.73 11.88 -21.51
C TYR A 280 16.10 11.83 -22.18
N LEU A 281 17.15 11.43 -21.46
CA LEU A 281 18.51 11.29 -22.00
C LEU A 281 18.59 10.27 -23.15
N LEU A 282 17.91 9.16 -23.05
CA LEU A 282 17.83 8.16 -24.13
C LEU A 282 17.09 8.69 -25.38
N ALA A 283 16.11 9.57 -25.19
CA ALA A 283 15.42 10.21 -26.30
C ALA A 283 16.30 11.22 -27.02
N GLU A 284 17.09 12.02 -26.29
CA GLU A 284 18.07 12.96 -26.86
C GLU A 284 19.18 12.23 -27.63
N GLU A 285 19.74 11.14 -27.06
CA GLU A 285 20.76 10.32 -27.75
C GLU A 285 20.24 9.73 -29.06
N LYS A 286 18.96 9.28 -29.08
CA LYS A 286 18.34 8.79 -30.31
C LYS A 286 18.11 9.91 -31.33
N ALA A 287 17.70 11.10 -30.87
CA ALA A 287 17.53 12.25 -31.75
C ALA A 287 18.87 12.74 -32.35
N GLY A 288 19.94 12.75 -31.56
CA GLY A 288 21.29 13.08 -32.04
C GLY A 288 21.84 12.09 -33.06
N LYS A 289 21.53 10.80 -32.93
CA LYS A 289 21.95 9.77 -33.92
C LYS A 289 21.21 9.83 -35.26
N PHE A 290 20.14 10.59 -35.37
CA PHE A 290 19.43 10.83 -36.63
C PHE A 290 19.78 12.20 -37.24
N ALA A 291 20.62 13.03 -36.59
CA ALA A 291 21.05 14.32 -37.06
C ALA A 291 22.43 14.27 -37.76
N ASP A 292 23.15 13.17 -37.64
CA ASP A 292 24.40 12.83 -38.36
C ASP A 292 24.08 11.84 -39.51
#